data_9c0d2871dc70b719b912bc140dbaaf68
#
_entry.id   9c0d2871dc70b719b912bc140dbaaf68
#
_cell.length_a   1.000
_cell.length_b   1.000
_cell.length_c   1.000
_cell.angle_alpha   90.00
_cell.angle_beta   90.00
_cell.angle_gamma   90.00
#
_symmetry.space_group_name_H-M   'P 1'
#
loop_
_entity.id
_entity.type
_entity.pdbx_description
1 polymer ?
#
loop_
_entity_poly.entity_id
_entity_poly.type
_entity_poly.pdbx_seq_one_letter_code
_entity_poly.pdbx_strand_id
1 'polypeptide(L)'
;KTPFKISFETEAGEEIQCLRHLFCVDKKKGTAKFFGKIPVGAKLQVGILDAEGIHDSVASVVHDCLEGIAKNNPQSYHTLMVTSCASRLMSYTNAIHDESIAYVDRIPDGMEMSGLYAYGEACPIKTKTSSKGRNAFHNTTFSLLVM
;
A
#
# COMPACT_ATOMS: atom_id res chain seq x y z
N LYS A 1 10.81 8.23 -8.94
CA LYS A 1 11.35 7.00 -8.32
C LYS A 1 10.52 5.81 -8.79
N THR A 2 11.17 4.72 -9.20
CA THR A 2 10.51 3.60 -9.89
C THR A 2 10.18 2.50 -8.89
N PRO A 3 8.92 2.16 -8.65
CA PRO A 3 8.53 0.99 -7.89
C PRO A 3 8.70 -0.27 -8.73
N PHE A 4 8.95 -1.38 -8.05
CA PHE A 4 8.99 -2.70 -8.67
C PHE A 4 7.92 -3.57 -8.02
N LYS A 5 7.06 -4.15 -8.85
CA LYS A 5 6.21 -5.26 -8.42
C LYS A 5 7.07 -6.52 -8.41
N ILE A 6 7.12 -7.20 -7.29
CA ILE A 6 7.74 -8.50 -7.16
C ILE A 6 6.69 -9.58 -6.97
N SER A 7 6.90 -10.71 -7.59
CA SER A 7 6.06 -11.90 -7.42
C SER A 7 6.97 -13.08 -7.10
N PHE A 8 6.65 -13.83 -6.06
CA PHE A 8 7.39 -15.00 -5.65
C PHE A 8 6.46 -16.01 -4.96
N GLU A 9 6.87 -17.25 -4.95
CA GLU A 9 6.17 -18.32 -4.25
C GLU A 9 6.81 -18.54 -2.87
N THR A 10 6.00 -18.72 -1.85
CA THR A 10 6.46 -19.11 -0.51
C THR A 10 6.77 -20.60 -0.46
N GLU A 11 7.46 -21.05 0.60
CA GLU A 11 7.69 -22.48 0.86
C GLU A 11 6.37 -23.29 0.97
N ALA A 12 5.27 -22.62 1.31
CA ALA A 12 3.94 -23.21 1.39
C ALA A 12 3.18 -23.20 0.04
N GLY A 13 3.83 -22.82 -1.07
CA GLY A 13 3.20 -22.76 -2.40
C GLY A 13 2.27 -21.55 -2.62
N GLU A 14 2.31 -20.55 -1.75
CA GLU A 14 1.50 -19.34 -1.92
C GLU A 14 2.20 -18.31 -2.80
N GLU A 15 1.53 -17.84 -3.83
CA GLU A 15 2.00 -16.71 -4.62
C GLU A 15 1.80 -15.39 -3.86
N ILE A 16 2.89 -14.72 -3.58
CA ILE A 16 2.92 -13.39 -2.96
C ILE A 16 3.28 -12.36 -4.01
N GLN A 17 2.50 -11.28 -4.06
CA GLN A 17 2.79 -10.11 -4.87
C GLN A 17 2.88 -8.87 -3.97
N CYS A 18 3.96 -8.13 -4.05
CA CYS A 18 4.13 -6.90 -3.29
C CYS A 18 5.02 -5.90 -4.03
N LEU A 19 5.03 -4.67 -3.57
CA LEU A 19 5.88 -3.62 -4.14
C LEU A 19 7.20 -3.50 -3.37
N ARG A 20 8.26 -3.21 -4.10
CA ARG A 20 9.58 -2.83 -3.57
C ARG A 20 10.05 -1.55 -4.21
N HIS A 21 10.53 -0.66 -3.39
CA HIS A 21 11.10 0.59 -3.86
C HIS A 21 12.62 0.45 -4.00
N LEU A 22 13.14 0.92 -5.12
CA LEU A 22 14.58 0.93 -5.38
C LEU A 22 15.25 1.99 -4.49
N PHE A 23 16.21 1.56 -3.70
CA PHE A 23 16.99 2.44 -2.85
C PHE A 23 18.16 3.07 -3.60
N CYS A 24 19.04 2.25 -4.19
CA CYS A 24 20.16 2.72 -4.99
C CYS A 24 20.67 1.65 -5.97
N VAL A 25 21.40 2.12 -6.97
CA VAL A 25 22.10 1.27 -7.95
C VAL A 25 23.60 1.53 -7.86
N ASP A 26 24.38 0.49 -7.70
CA ASP A 26 25.83 0.52 -7.85
C ASP A 26 26.19 0.06 -9.27
N LYS A 27 26.43 1.03 -10.15
CA LYS A 27 26.77 0.75 -11.55
C LYS A 27 28.11 0.03 -11.72
N LYS A 28 29.05 0.21 -10.78
CA LYS A 28 30.36 -0.44 -10.85
C LYS A 28 30.28 -1.92 -10.54
N LYS A 29 29.41 -2.28 -9.58
CA LYS A 29 29.21 -3.66 -9.17
C LYS A 29 28.05 -4.36 -9.92
N GLY A 30 27.30 -3.62 -10.72
CA GLY A 30 26.09 -4.16 -11.39
C GLY A 30 25.03 -4.61 -10.42
N THR A 31 24.89 -3.94 -9.26
CA THR A 31 23.94 -4.33 -8.21
C THR A 31 22.93 -3.23 -7.91
N ALA A 32 21.74 -3.65 -7.46
CA ALA A 32 20.66 -2.77 -7.00
C ALA A 32 20.26 -3.15 -5.57
N LYS A 33 20.00 -2.14 -4.74
CA LYS A 33 19.48 -2.32 -3.38
C LYS A 33 18.04 -1.81 -3.33
N PHE A 34 17.19 -2.53 -2.62
CA PHE A 34 15.78 -2.23 -2.44
C PHE A 34 15.43 -2.05 -0.97
N PHE A 35 14.38 -1.29 -0.69
CA PHE A 35 13.75 -1.29 0.62
C PHE A 35 12.98 -2.61 0.79
N GLY A 36 13.54 -3.53 1.56
CA GLY A 36 13.00 -4.84 1.81
C GLY A 36 13.62 -5.95 0.95
N LYS A 37 13.51 -7.15 1.46
CA LYS A 37 14.09 -8.36 0.86
C LYS A 37 13.38 -8.73 -0.45
N ILE A 38 14.15 -9.14 -1.43
CA ILE A 38 13.67 -9.78 -2.66
C ILE A 38 14.18 -11.22 -2.63
N PRO A 39 13.30 -12.22 -2.60
CA PRO A 39 13.71 -13.63 -2.65
C PRO A 39 14.43 -13.96 -3.96
N VAL A 40 15.36 -14.90 -3.90
CA VAL A 40 16.00 -15.44 -5.12
C VAL A 40 14.94 -16.14 -5.98
N GLY A 41 14.96 -15.88 -7.28
CA GLY A 41 13.97 -16.40 -8.22
C GLY A 41 12.69 -15.59 -8.33
N ALA A 42 12.53 -14.52 -7.53
CA ALA A 42 11.37 -13.63 -7.66
C ALA A 42 11.33 -12.96 -9.04
N LYS A 43 10.13 -12.85 -9.61
CA LYS A 43 9.88 -12.10 -10.84
C LYS A 43 9.76 -10.62 -10.51
N LEU A 44 10.46 -9.77 -11.26
CA LEU A 44 10.41 -8.32 -11.10
C LEU A 44 9.74 -7.69 -12.32
N GLN A 45 8.82 -6.80 -12.05
CA GLN A 45 8.16 -5.95 -13.03
C GLN A 45 8.39 -4.49 -12.66
N VAL A 46 8.86 -3.68 -13.61
CA VAL A 46 8.94 -2.23 -13.41
C VAL A 46 7.54 -1.64 -13.39
N GLY A 47 7.24 -0.84 -12.37
CA GLY A 47 5.99 -0.12 -12.25
C GLY A 47 6.14 1.36 -12.54
N ILE A 48 5.04 1.99 -12.84
CA ILE A 48 4.93 3.46 -12.91
C ILE A 48 4.09 3.90 -11.70
N LEU A 49 4.50 4.97 -11.09
CA LEU A 49 3.76 5.60 -10.00
C LEU A 49 3.40 7.00 -10.48
N ASP A 50 2.15 7.19 -10.83
CA ASP A 50 1.57 8.47 -11.23
C ASP A 50 0.47 8.91 -10.26
N ALA A 51 0.13 10.18 -10.28
CA ALA A 51 -0.81 10.77 -9.33
C ALA A 51 -2.23 10.20 -9.50
N GLU A 52 -2.67 9.98 -10.74
CA GLU A 52 -4.00 9.43 -11.04
C GLU A 52 -4.15 8.01 -10.50
N GLY A 53 -3.20 7.13 -10.79
CA GLY A 53 -3.21 5.76 -10.26
C GLY A 53 -3.09 5.69 -8.74
N ILE A 54 -2.41 6.66 -8.11
CA ILE A 54 -2.38 6.79 -6.65
C ILE A 54 -3.77 7.15 -6.13
N HIS A 55 -4.41 8.18 -6.71
CA HIS A 55 -5.77 8.60 -6.35
C HIS A 55 -6.79 7.46 -6.47
N ASP A 56 -6.80 6.78 -7.60
CA ASP A 56 -7.71 5.66 -7.86
C ASP A 56 -7.51 4.52 -6.86
N SER A 57 -6.25 4.20 -6.54
CA SER A 57 -5.94 3.16 -5.57
C SER A 57 -6.41 3.51 -4.16
N VAL A 58 -6.27 4.76 -3.75
CA VAL A 58 -6.76 5.25 -2.45
C VAL A 58 -8.28 5.23 -2.41
N ALA A 59 -8.92 5.76 -3.44
CA ALA A 59 -10.38 5.78 -3.55
C ALA A 59 -10.97 4.37 -3.46
N SER A 60 -10.37 3.39 -4.13
CA SER A 60 -10.79 1.99 -4.08
C SER A 60 -10.64 1.40 -2.68
N VAL A 61 -9.52 1.61 -2.01
CA VAL A 61 -9.29 1.10 -0.65
C VAL A 61 -10.26 1.70 0.35
N VAL A 62 -10.53 3.00 0.26
CA VAL A 62 -11.51 3.68 1.13
C VAL A 62 -12.91 3.15 0.88
N HIS A 63 -13.30 2.99 -0.39
CA HIS A 63 -14.60 2.43 -0.75
C HIS A 63 -14.78 1.01 -0.17
N ASP A 64 -13.83 0.11 -0.40
CA ASP A 64 -13.87 -1.26 0.09
C ASP A 64 -13.95 -1.32 1.63
N CYS A 65 -13.24 -0.41 2.30
CA CYS A 65 -13.24 -0.28 3.74
C CYS A 65 -14.61 0.15 4.27
N LEU A 66 -15.19 1.21 3.71
CA LEU A 66 -16.52 1.71 4.11
C LEU A 66 -17.63 0.71 3.81
N GLU A 67 -17.57 0.00 2.68
CA GLU A 67 -18.49 -1.12 2.43
C GLU A 67 -18.37 -2.23 3.47
N GLY A 68 -17.12 -2.56 3.88
CA GLY A 68 -16.86 -3.53 4.93
C GLY A 68 -17.48 -3.12 6.26
N ILE A 69 -17.35 -1.85 6.63
CA ILE A 69 -17.97 -1.26 7.84
C ILE A 69 -19.48 -1.39 7.76
N ALA A 70 -20.10 -0.95 6.66
CA ALA A 70 -21.54 -0.97 6.49
C ALA A 70 -22.13 -2.38 6.61
N LYS A 71 -21.40 -3.41 6.16
CA LYS A 71 -21.82 -4.82 6.23
C LYS A 71 -21.66 -5.43 7.63
N ASN A 72 -20.73 -4.92 8.46
CA ASN A 72 -20.35 -5.54 9.73
C ASN A 72 -20.81 -4.81 11.00
N ASN A 73 -21.73 -3.91 10.95
CA ASN A 73 -22.22 -3.08 12.05
C ASN A 73 -21.59 -1.68 12.08
N PRO A 74 -22.15 -0.74 11.34
CA PRO A 74 -21.60 0.61 11.16
C PRO A 74 -21.50 1.44 12.46
N GLN A 75 -22.28 1.11 13.48
CA GLN A 75 -22.29 1.86 14.75
C GLN A 75 -21.13 1.52 15.69
N SER A 76 -20.30 0.54 15.34
CA SER A 76 -19.20 0.08 16.18
C SER A 76 -17.84 0.68 15.80
N TYR A 77 -17.78 1.47 14.74
CA TYR A 77 -16.53 2.00 14.22
C TYR A 77 -16.55 3.54 14.23
N HIS A 78 -15.61 4.14 14.92
CA HIS A 78 -15.57 5.58 15.15
C HIS A 78 -14.27 6.23 14.67
N THR A 79 -13.24 5.44 14.40
CA THR A 79 -11.91 5.97 14.08
C THR A 79 -11.31 5.26 12.87
N LEU A 80 -10.73 6.03 11.97
CA LEU A 80 -9.91 5.58 10.87
C LEU A 80 -8.44 5.94 11.12
N MET A 81 -7.57 4.96 11.07
CA MET A 81 -6.13 5.19 11.07
C MET A 81 -5.56 4.92 9.67
N VAL A 82 -4.95 5.94 9.10
CA VAL A 82 -4.32 5.89 7.78
C VAL A 82 -2.82 5.69 7.94
N THR A 83 -2.26 4.73 7.20
CA THR A 83 -0.81 4.62 7.04
C THR A 83 -0.49 4.61 5.55
N SER A 84 0.22 5.64 5.10
CA SER A 84 0.68 5.77 3.72
C SER A 84 2.20 5.72 3.63
N CYS A 85 2.72 5.13 2.57
CA CYS A 85 4.17 5.07 2.36
C CYS A 85 4.72 6.45 1.96
N ALA A 86 5.81 6.87 2.59
CA ALA A 86 6.49 8.13 2.27
C ALA A 86 6.94 8.22 0.80
N SER A 87 7.14 7.09 0.12
CA SER A 87 7.43 7.09 -1.32
C SER A 87 6.27 7.61 -2.16
N ARG A 88 5.04 7.46 -1.70
CA ARG A 88 3.84 8.00 -2.36
C ARG A 88 3.83 9.52 -2.24
N LEU A 89 4.09 10.05 -1.04
CA LEU A 89 4.23 11.49 -0.82
C LEU A 89 5.29 12.12 -1.74
N MET A 90 6.42 11.45 -1.93
CA MET A 90 7.49 11.92 -2.83
C MET A 90 7.15 11.81 -4.32
N SER A 91 6.07 11.16 -4.68
CA SER A 91 5.61 11.01 -6.07
C SER A 91 4.65 12.12 -6.48
N TYR A 92 4.05 12.79 -5.54
CA TYR A 92 3.34 14.04 -5.76
C TYR A 92 4.36 15.17 -5.87
N THR A 93 4.53 15.71 -7.05
CA THR A 93 5.57 16.72 -7.31
C THR A 93 5.23 18.10 -6.78
N ASN A 94 3.94 18.43 -6.57
CA ASN A 94 3.52 19.76 -6.13
C ASN A 94 2.28 19.80 -5.22
N ALA A 95 1.73 18.67 -4.82
CA ALA A 95 0.48 18.65 -4.06
C ALA A 95 0.56 17.60 -2.94
N ILE A 96 1.16 18.00 -1.83
CA ILE A 96 1.21 17.21 -0.58
C ILE A 96 -0.19 16.80 -0.11
N HIS A 97 -1.23 17.53 -0.56
CA HIS A 97 -2.61 17.32 -0.16
C HIS A 97 -3.40 16.38 -1.09
N ASP A 98 -2.88 16.01 -2.27
CA ASP A 98 -3.65 15.29 -3.27
C ASP A 98 -4.10 13.90 -2.80
N GLU A 99 -3.25 13.19 -2.04
CA GLU A 99 -3.65 11.90 -1.52
C GLU A 99 -4.76 12.01 -0.46
N SER A 100 -4.70 13.02 0.41
CA SER A 100 -5.74 13.25 1.42
C SER A 100 -7.07 13.66 0.81
N ILE A 101 -7.07 14.45 -0.25
CA ILE A 101 -8.27 14.83 -1.01
C ILE A 101 -9.00 13.60 -1.54
N ALA A 102 -8.27 12.55 -1.92
CA ALA A 102 -8.89 11.33 -2.43
C ALA A 102 -9.77 10.59 -1.41
N TYR A 103 -9.62 10.87 -0.11
CA TYR A 103 -10.37 10.15 0.92
C TYR A 103 -11.09 11.02 1.94
N VAL A 104 -10.66 12.26 2.21
CA VAL A 104 -11.26 13.10 3.27
C VAL A 104 -12.76 13.31 3.05
N ASP A 105 -13.15 13.66 1.84
CA ASP A 105 -14.57 13.91 1.51
C ASP A 105 -15.44 12.65 1.45
N ARG A 106 -14.84 11.47 1.61
CA ARG A 106 -15.54 10.17 1.57
C ARG A 106 -15.75 9.57 2.94
N ILE A 107 -15.15 10.17 3.96
CA ILE A 107 -15.28 9.69 5.34
C ILE A 107 -16.63 10.14 5.88
N PRO A 108 -17.43 9.22 6.46
CA PRO A 108 -18.70 9.57 7.05
C PRO A 108 -18.58 10.60 8.17
N ASP A 109 -19.58 11.48 8.28
CA ASP A 109 -19.68 12.43 9.39
C ASP A 109 -19.64 11.70 10.74
N GLY A 110 -18.89 12.29 11.67
CA GLY A 110 -18.72 11.73 13.02
C GLY A 110 -17.64 10.66 13.16
N MET A 111 -16.95 10.29 12.08
CA MET A 111 -15.80 9.40 12.13
C MET A 111 -14.50 10.22 12.27
N GLU A 112 -13.76 9.95 13.33
CA GLU A 112 -12.44 10.58 13.52
C GLU A 112 -11.39 9.93 12.64
N MET A 113 -10.46 10.73 12.15
CA MET A 113 -9.37 10.25 11.33
C MET A 113 -8.01 10.71 11.84
N SER A 114 -7.06 9.80 11.85
CA SER A 114 -5.66 10.07 12.12
C SER A 114 -4.77 9.28 11.18
N GLY A 115 -3.53 9.72 10.97
CA GLY A 115 -2.64 8.98 10.10
C GLY A 115 -1.21 9.48 10.10
N LEU A 116 -0.36 8.70 9.43
CA LEU A 116 1.06 9.01 9.29
C LEU A 116 1.62 8.49 7.97
N TYR A 117 2.74 9.07 7.55
CA TYR A 117 3.58 8.51 6.50
C TYR A 117 4.68 7.63 7.10
N ALA A 118 4.80 6.40 6.57
CA ALA A 118 5.79 5.42 7.01
C ALA A 118 6.81 5.11 5.91
N TYR A 119 7.95 4.54 6.28
CA TYR A 119 8.98 4.12 5.31
C TYR A 119 8.82 2.68 4.85
N GLY A 120 7.83 1.97 5.34
CA GLY A 120 7.47 0.62 4.96
C GLY A 120 6.29 0.16 5.80
N GLU A 121 5.39 -0.57 5.18
CA GLU A 121 4.12 -0.95 5.76
C GLU A 121 4.00 -2.48 5.80
N ALA A 122 3.43 -2.99 6.88
CA ALA A 122 3.01 -4.39 6.98
C ALA A 122 1.48 -4.42 6.97
N CYS A 123 0.91 -4.92 5.90
CA CYS A 123 -0.55 -5.00 5.77
C CYS A 123 -0.98 -6.32 5.12
N PRO A 124 -2.24 -6.71 5.30
CA PRO A 124 -2.77 -7.92 4.69
C PRO A 124 -2.82 -7.80 3.17
N ILE A 125 -2.39 -8.85 2.49
CA ILE A 125 -2.64 -9.04 1.07
C ILE A 125 -3.53 -10.26 0.88
N LYS A 126 -4.47 -10.17 -0.04
CA LYS A 126 -5.23 -11.34 -0.47
C LYS A 126 -4.31 -12.26 -1.26
N THR A 127 -4.32 -13.54 -0.96
CA THR A 127 -3.64 -14.57 -1.75
C THR A 127 -4.67 -15.48 -2.40
N LYS A 128 -4.28 -16.25 -3.40
CA LYS A 128 -5.18 -17.21 -4.05
C LYS A 128 -5.72 -18.27 -3.09
N THR A 129 -4.97 -18.54 -2.00
CA THR A 129 -5.26 -19.60 -1.04
C THR A 129 -5.84 -19.12 0.28
N SER A 130 -5.80 -17.81 0.55
CA SER A 130 -6.29 -17.24 1.81
C SER A 130 -7.21 -16.04 1.58
N SER A 131 -8.49 -16.21 1.90
CA SER A 131 -9.48 -15.13 1.88
C SER A 131 -9.27 -14.11 3.02
N LYS A 132 -8.62 -14.52 4.12
CA LYS A 132 -8.34 -13.66 5.28
C LYS A 132 -7.13 -12.74 5.06
N GLY A 133 -6.41 -12.95 3.95
CA GLY A 133 -5.16 -12.24 3.68
C GLY A 133 -3.99 -12.74 4.54
N ARG A 134 -2.81 -12.35 4.17
CA ARG A 134 -1.56 -12.60 4.88
C ARG A 134 -0.80 -11.29 5.03
N ASN A 135 -0.34 -10.99 6.23
CA ASN A 135 0.50 -9.82 6.43
C ASN A 135 1.82 -9.99 5.69
N ALA A 136 2.12 -9.03 4.85
CA ALA A 136 3.38 -8.93 4.14
C ALA A 136 3.95 -7.51 4.27
N PHE A 137 5.27 -7.43 4.23
CA PHE A 137 5.94 -6.14 4.17
C PHE A 137 5.81 -5.57 2.75
N HIS A 138 5.43 -4.31 2.67
CA HIS A 138 5.26 -3.57 1.42
C HIS A 138 6.05 -2.27 1.41
N ASN A 139 6.20 -1.72 0.22
CA ASN A 139 6.54 -0.32 0.00
C ASN A 139 5.49 0.27 -0.96
N THR A 140 5.35 1.59 -0.94
CA THR A 140 4.46 2.30 -1.87
C THR A 140 2.99 1.89 -1.69
N THR A 141 2.60 1.60 -0.46
CA THR A 141 1.23 1.19 -0.11
C THR A 141 0.48 2.26 0.65
N PHE A 142 -0.83 2.12 0.63
CA PHE A 142 -1.79 2.84 1.45
C PHE A 142 -2.62 1.81 2.20
N SER A 143 -2.74 1.96 3.49
CA SER A 143 -3.52 1.05 4.33
C SER A 143 -4.41 1.81 5.30
N LEU A 144 -5.58 1.23 5.57
CA LEU A 144 -6.57 1.72 6.52
C LEU A 144 -6.78 0.68 7.62
N LEU A 145 -6.84 1.16 8.84
CA LEU A 145 -7.30 0.41 10.00
C LEU A 145 -8.54 1.12 10.55
N VAL A 146 -9.58 0.37 10.77
CA VAL A 146 -10.84 0.85 11.32
C VAL A 146 -10.99 0.34 12.74
N MET A 147 -11.33 1.22 13.65
CA MET A 147 -11.47 0.93 15.08
C MET A 147 -12.77 1.49 15.64
#